data_3a25970adf311c3b7bfa234f8d71ed86
#
_entry.id   3a25970adf311c3b7bfa234f8d71ed86
#
_cell.length_a   1.000
_cell.length_b   1.000
_cell.length_c   1.000
_cell.angle_alpha   90.00
_cell.angle_beta   90.00
_cell.angle_gamma   90.00
#
_symmetry.space_group_name_H-M   'P 1'
#
loop_
_entity.id
_entity.type
_entity.pdbx_description
1 polymer ?
#
loop_
_entity_poly.entity_id
_entity_poly.type
_entity_poly.pdbx_seq_one_letter_code
_entity_poly.pdbx_strand_id
1 'polypeptide(L)'
;KHSYNKFIWQKQVRFLLYHYTMRTRENMETEIKIFISYLHNIKRMSGNTVVSYERDLKKMLQYFQEAHQITRVQDITETSLNSYMLYLEKNHFAASTVSRSVASMRAFFQYLYQEHLIENNPADHLRPPKVEKKMPQILSVEEVDLLLRQPSDRTPKGLRDRAMLELLYATGIRVSELIHLEMSDVNLSMGYINCRDTDSERVIPFGSQAKKALQQYMHTVRNGFLKEQESEVLFTNCSGKPMSRQGFWKVLKHYAQTAGIEKDITPHTLRHSFAAHLIQNGADLKSVQEMLGHSDISTTQMYLNMTDLL
;
A
#
# COMPACT_ATOMS: atom_id res chain seq x y z
N LYS A 1 -17.55 -28.76 -6.61
CA LYS A 1 -17.82 -28.36 -5.21
C LYS A 1 -17.18 -29.30 -4.17
N HIS A 2 -17.21 -30.64 -4.37
CA HIS A 2 -16.66 -31.64 -3.41
C HIS A 2 -15.12 -31.61 -3.29
N SER A 3 -14.40 -31.39 -4.39
CA SER A 3 -12.93 -31.32 -4.42
C SER A 3 -12.39 -30.05 -3.74
N TYR A 4 -13.10 -28.92 -3.87
CA TYR A 4 -12.72 -27.63 -3.26
C TYR A 4 -12.86 -27.65 -1.73
N ASN A 5 -13.93 -28.24 -1.22
CA ASN A 5 -14.13 -28.43 0.23
C ASN A 5 -13.09 -29.36 0.86
N LYS A 6 -12.68 -30.42 0.17
CA LYS A 6 -11.64 -31.35 0.63
C LYS A 6 -10.26 -30.69 0.72
N PHE A 7 -9.94 -29.79 -0.21
CA PHE A 7 -8.68 -29.04 -0.23
C PHE A 7 -8.62 -27.99 0.90
N ILE A 8 -9.73 -27.30 1.18
CA ILE A 8 -9.85 -26.36 2.31
C ILE A 8 -9.74 -27.10 3.63
N TRP A 9 -10.43 -28.24 3.76
CA TRP A 9 -10.40 -29.08 4.95
C TRP A 9 -8.99 -29.64 5.22
N GLN A 10 -8.27 -30.12 4.20
CA GLN A 10 -6.88 -30.56 4.35
C GLN A 10 -5.92 -29.44 4.74
N LYS A 11 -6.11 -28.20 4.25
CA LYS A 11 -5.33 -27.05 4.70
C LYS A 11 -5.63 -26.68 6.14
N GLN A 12 -6.90 -26.71 6.55
CA GLN A 12 -7.31 -26.47 7.93
C GLN A 12 -6.77 -27.56 8.89
N VAL A 13 -6.86 -28.83 8.53
CA VAL A 13 -6.32 -29.92 9.36
C VAL A 13 -4.79 -29.87 9.44
N ARG A 14 -4.09 -29.57 8.35
CA ARG A 14 -2.63 -29.36 8.37
C ARG A 14 -2.22 -28.15 9.21
N PHE A 15 -3.00 -27.10 9.15
CA PHE A 15 -2.83 -25.91 9.98
C PHE A 15 -3.03 -26.27 11.47
N LEU A 16 -4.10 -26.97 11.82
CA LEU A 16 -4.38 -27.44 13.18
C LEU A 16 -3.33 -28.41 13.71
N LEU A 17 -2.85 -29.35 12.89
CA LEU A 17 -1.76 -30.28 13.26
C LEU A 17 -0.43 -29.55 13.47
N TYR A 18 -0.09 -28.59 12.62
CA TYR A 18 1.08 -27.74 12.80
C TYR A 18 1.00 -26.92 14.08
N HIS A 19 -0.18 -26.38 14.40
CA HIS A 19 -0.47 -25.69 15.66
C HIS A 19 -0.31 -26.60 16.86
N TYR A 20 -0.81 -27.85 16.81
CA TYR A 20 -0.72 -28.79 17.92
C TYR A 20 0.73 -29.20 18.21
N THR A 21 1.54 -29.41 17.19
CA THR A 21 2.96 -29.76 17.33
C THR A 21 3.86 -28.61 17.75
N MET A 22 3.49 -27.34 17.45
CA MET A 22 4.25 -26.16 17.89
C MET A 22 3.90 -25.67 19.29
N ARG A 23 2.72 -26.01 19.83
CA ARG A 23 2.25 -25.63 21.17
C ARG A 23 3.12 -26.14 22.35
N THR A 24 4.05 -27.04 22.11
CA THR A 24 4.95 -27.55 23.16
C THR A 24 6.03 -26.56 23.61
N ARG A 25 6.11 -25.38 22.97
CA ARG A 25 6.99 -24.27 23.37
C ARG A 25 6.13 -23.04 23.67
N GLU A 26 5.82 -22.83 24.94
CA GLU A 26 5.11 -21.65 25.48
C GLU A 26 5.94 -20.37 25.30
N ASN A 27 6.14 -19.92 24.06
CA ASN A 27 6.90 -18.73 23.75
C ASN A 27 6.08 -17.78 22.88
N MET A 28 5.99 -16.51 23.28
CA MET A 28 5.26 -15.46 22.57
C MET A 28 5.66 -15.35 21.09
N GLU A 29 6.93 -15.58 20.75
CA GLU A 29 7.40 -15.56 19.36
C GLU A 29 6.70 -16.63 18.51
N THR A 30 6.49 -17.82 19.07
CA THR A 30 5.78 -18.92 18.40
C THR A 30 4.32 -18.56 18.18
N GLU A 31 3.66 -17.98 19.19
CA GLU A 31 2.26 -17.56 19.08
C GLU A 31 2.07 -16.44 18.03
N ILE A 32 3.01 -15.51 17.94
CA ILE A 32 3.00 -14.49 16.88
C ILE A 32 3.10 -15.15 15.50
N LYS A 33 4.04 -16.09 15.29
CA LYS A 33 4.19 -16.79 14.00
C LYS A 33 2.92 -17.54 13.60
N ILE A 34 2.29 -18.18 14.56
CA ILE A 34 1.03 -18.90 14.37
C ILE A 34 -0.10 -17.92 13.98
N PHE A 35 -0.23 -16.83 14.70
CA PHE A 35 -1.22 -15.79 14.39
C PHE A 35 -1.00 -15.16 13.02
N ILE A 36 0.23 -14.88 12.62
CA ILE A 36 0.55 -14.37 11.28
C ILE A 36 0.13 -15.37 10.19
N SER A 37 0.40 -16.66 10.42
CA SER A 37 -0.07 -17.72 9.51
C SER A 37 -1.60 -17.81 9.44
N TYR A 38 -2.30 -17.62 10.56
CA TYR A 38 -3.76 -17.54 10.63
C TYR A 38 -4.30 -16.35 9.81
N LEU A 39 -3.72 -15.16 9.96
CA LEU A 39 -4.13 -13.97 9.19
C LEU A 39 -3.97 -14.20 7.67
N HIS A 40 -2.88 -14.83 7.27
CA HIS A 40 -2.59 -15.10 5.85
C HIS A 40 -3.50 -16.19 5.28
N ASN A 41 -3.55 -17.35 5.92
CA ASN A 41 -4.14 -18.57 5.35
C ASN A 41 -5.66 -18.68 5.59
N ILE A 42 -6.13 -18.19 6.75
CA ILE A 42 -7.54 -18.33 7.16
C ILE A 42 -8.31 -17.04 6.93
N LYS A 43 -7.79 -15.91 7.44
CA LYS A 43 -8.45 -14.60 7.27
C LYS A 43 -8.22 -13.98 5.89
N ARG A 44 -7.26 -14.48 5.11
CA ARG A 44 -6.91 -13.99 3.77
C ARG A 44 -6.65 -12.48 3.73
N MET A 45 -6.03 -11.97 4.79
CA MET A 45 -5.70 -10.55 4.85
C MET A 45 -4.62 -10.19 3.81
N SER A 46 -4.62 -8.94 3.36
CA SER A 46 -3.63 -8.47 2.41
C SER A 46 -2.20 -8.68 2.92
N GLY A 47 -1.27 -9.07 2.04
CA GLY A 47 0.14 -9.29 2.40
C GLY A 47 0.77 -8.09 3.11
N ASN A 48 0.42 -6.86 2.72
CA ASN A 48 0.90 -5.65 3.38
C ASN A 48 0.41 -5.53 4.83
N THR A 49 -0.84 -5.90 5.10
CA THR A 49 -1.39 -5.91 6.47
C THR A 49 -0.69 -6.95 7.32
N VAL A 50 -0.53 -8.18 6.79
CA VAL A 50 0.14 -9.29 7.47
C VAL A 50 1.57 -8.91 7.85
N VAL A 51 2.37 -8.39 6.91
CA VAL A 51 3.76 -7.94 7.16
C VAL A 51 3.81 -6.79 8.16
N SER A 52 2.85 -5.87 8.11
CA SER A 52 2.80 -4.74 9.05
C SER A 52 2.48 -5.21 10.47
N TYR A 53 1.51 -6.10 10.63
CA TYR A 53 1.15 -6.69 11.93
C TYR A 53 2.30 -7.52 12.50
N GLU A 54 2.96 -8.33 11.69
CA GLU A 54 4.14 -9.09 12.11
C GLU A 54 5.23 -8.18 12.66
N ARG A 55 5.54 -7.09 11.95
CA ARG A 55 6.54 -6.12 12.38
C ARG A 55 6.15 -5.44 13.69
N ASP A 56 4.89 -5.04 13.84
CA ASP A 56 4.41 -4.37 15.05
C ASP A 56 4.45 -5.32 16.26
N LEU A 57 4.01 -6.57 16.09
CA LEU A 57 4.02 -7.58 17.15
C LEU A 57 5.45 -8.02 17.53
N LYS A 58 6.37 -8.15 16.56
CA LYS A 58 7.79 -8.42 16.86
C LYS A 58 8.43 -7.28 17.66
N LYS A 59 8.10 -6.02 17.37
CA LYS A 59 8.57 -4.87 18.15
C LYS A 59 8.01 -4.90 19.57
N MET A 60 6.74 -5.24 19.74
CA MET A 60 6.13 -5.44 21.05
C MET A 60 6.84 -6.55 21.84
N LEU A 61 7.08 -7.70 21.20
CA LEU A 61 7.82 -8.82 21.79
C LEU A 61 9.21 -8.39 22.28
N GLN A 62 9.96 -7.69 21.42
CA GLN A 62 11.29 -7.19 21.77
C GLN A 62 11.25 -6.28 23.00
N TYR A 63 10.30 -5.34 23.06
CA TYR A 63 10.13 -4.47 24.21
C TYR A 63 9.87 -5.25 25.51
N PHE A 64 8.98 -6.25 25.47
CA PHE A 64 8.68 -7.04 26.65
C PHE A 64 9.83 -7.92 27.11
N GLN A 65 10.60 -8.47 26.19
CA GLN A 65 11.79 -9.26 26.51
C GLN A 65 12.91 -8.40 27.12
N GLU A 66 13.17 -7.22 26.53
CA GLU A 66 14.29 -6.36 26.97
C GLU A 66 13.97 -5.57 28.24
N ALA A 67 12.76 -4.99 28.35
CA ALA A 67 12.41 -4.08 29.44
C ALA A 67 11.78 -4.80 30.66
N HIS A 68 11.10 -5.92 30.44
CA HIS A 68 10.29 -6.57 31.47
C HIS A 68 10.58 -8.06 31.66
N GLN A 69 11.46 -8.66 30.85
CA GLN A 69 11.79 -10.10 30.85
C GLN A 69 10.54 -11.00 30.66
N ILE A 70 9.48 -10.48 30.05
CA ILE A 70 8.24 -11.21 29.76
C ILE A 70 8.41 -11.96 28.45
N THR A 71 8.23 -13.28 28.49
CA THR A 71 8.37 -14.16 27.32
C THR A 71 7.09 -14.92 26.98
N ARG A 72 6.12 -14.97 27.87
CA ARG A 72 4.85 -15.69 27.72
C ARG A 72 3.70 -14.72 27.49
N VAL A 73 2.75 -15.11 26.66
CA VAL A 73 1.56 -14.28 26.37
C VAL A 73 0.62 -14.15 27.57
N GLN A 74 0.62 -15.15 28.48
CA GLN A 74 -0.20 -15.18 29.69
C GLN A 74 0.24 -14.12 30.70
N ASP A 75 1.51 -13.71 30.66
CA ASP A 75 2.08 -12.74 31.63
C ASP A 75 1.86 -11.28 31.16
N ILE A 76 1.27 -11.09 29.99
CA ILE A 76 0.93 -9.75 29.47
C ILE A 76 -0.37 -9.26 30.08
N THR A 77 -0.31 -8.09 30.66
CA THR A 77 -1.46 -7.40 31.27
C THR A 77 -1.83 -6.12 30.48
N GLU A 78 -3.01 -5.57 30.73
CA GLU A 78 -3.41 -4.26 30.20
C GLU A 78 -2.40 -3.17 30.58
N THR A 79 -1.89 -3.20 31.82
CA THR A 79 -0.88 -2.25 32.29
C THR A 79 0.42 -2.35 31.50
N SER A 80 0.88 -3.57 31.19
CA SER A 80 2.09 -3.77 30.38
C SER A 80 1.90 -3.31 28.93
N LEU A 81 0.72 -3.51 28.35
CA LEU A 81 0.40 -2.99 27.00
C LEU A 81 0.34 -1.46 26.99
N ASN A 82 -0.24 -0.83 28.00
CA ASN A 82 -0.23 0.64 28.13
C ASN A 82 1.21 1.17 28.31
N SER A 83 2.07 0.47 29.05
CA SER A 83 3.50 0.81 29.16
C SER A 83 4.21 0.76 27.80
N TYR A 84 3.91 -0.24 26.99
CA TYR A 84 4.44 -0.32 25.62
C TYR A 84 3.94 0.84 24.73
N MET A 85 2.67 1.23 24.86
CA MET A 85 2.16 2.40 24.12
C MET A 85 2.90 3.69 24.53
N LEU A 86 3.12 3.92 25.81
CA LEU A 86 3.91 5.04 26.32
C LEU A 86 5.36 5.00 25.81
N TYR A 87 5.94 3.82 25.70
CA TYR A 87 7.27 3.63 25.10
C TYR A 87 7.27 4.07 23.64
N LEU A 88 6.27 3.70 22.83
CA LEU A 88 6.18 4.13 21.44
C LEU A 88 6.05 5.65 21.33
N GLU A 89 5.24 6.29 22.18
CA GLU A 89 5.07 7.74 22.20
C GLU A 89 6.36 8.47 22.61
N LYS A 90 7.03 8.01 23.67
CA LYS A 90 8.32 8.57 24.11
C LYS A 90 9.42 8.46 23.05
N ASN A 91 9.38 7.43 22.21
CA ASN A 91 10.31 7.26 21.11
C ASN A 91 9.83 7.96 19.81
N HIS A 92 8.88 8.87 19.91
CA HIS A 92 8.40 9.73 18.81
C HIS A 92 7.86 8.95 17.60
N PHE A 93 7.25 7.77 17.83
CA PHE A 93 6.55 7.09 16.74
C PHE A 93 5.32 7.90 16.32
N ALA A 94 5.10 8.00 15.00
CA ALA A 94 3.94 8.70 14.47
C ALA A 94 2.62 8.11 15.01
N ALA A 95 1.62 8.93 15.31
CA ALA A 95 0.33 8.52 15.85
C ALA A 95 -0.34 7.42 14.99
N SER A 96 -0.18 7.47 13.66
CA SER A 96 -0.66 6.43 12.74
C SER A 96 0.05 5.08 12.95
N THR A 97 1.34 5.09 13.30
CA THR A 97 2.11 3.88 13.62
C THR A 97 1.66 3.29 14.94
N VAL A 98 1.47 4.13 15.97
CA VAL A 98 0.94 3.69 17.27
C VAL A 98 -0.47 3.13 17.11
N SER A 99 -1.34 3.81 16.36
CA SER A 99 -2.71 3.35 16.08
C SER A 99 -2.74 1.99 15.37
N ARG A 100 -1.85 1.76 14.38
CA ARG A 100 -1.72 0.46 13.72
C ARG A 100 -1.18 -0.61 14.69
N SER A 101 -0.23 -0.27 15.54
CA SER A 101 0.30 -1.19 16.56
C SER A 101 -0.81 -1.61 17.56
N VAL A 102 -1.68 -0.67 17.96
CA VAL A 102 -2.86 -1.01 18.79
C VAL A 102 -3.79 -1.98 18.06
N ALA A 103 -4.06 -1.73 16.77
CA ALA A 103 -4.90 -2.63 15.96
C ALA A 103 -4.29 -4.04 15.85
N SER A 104 -2.97 -4.16 15.66
CA SER A 104 -2.30 -5.46 15.60
C SER A 104 -2.32 -6.19 16.95
N MET A 105 -2.11 -5.48 18.07
CA MET A 105 -2.21 -6.04 19.42
C MET A 105 -3.63 -6.52 19.72
N ARG A 106 -4.64 -5.71 19.46
CA ARG A 106 -6.05 -6.11 19.66
C ARG A 106 -6.41 -7.35 18.85
N ALA A 107 -6.00 -7.42 17.60
CA ALA A 107 -6.24 -8.59 16.76
C ALA A 107 -5.52 -9.85 17.28
N PHE A 108 -4.27 -9.70 17.75
CA PHE A 108 -3.47 -10.80 18.30
C PHE A 108 -4.06 -11.34 19.59
N PHE A 109 -4.32 -10.47 20.58
CA PHE A 109 -4.85 -10.90 21.88
C PHE A 109 -6.29 -11.40 21.77
N GLN A 110 -7.09 -10.84 20.85
CA GLN A 110 -8.42 -11.39 20.54
C GLN A 110 -8.32 -12.81 19.96
N TYR A 111 -7.36 -13.07 19.08
CA TYR A 111 -7.10 -14.40 18.56
C TYR A 111 -6.69 -15.38 19.68
N LEU A 112 -5.75 -14.98 20.56
CA LEU A 112 -5.32 -15.82 21.69
C LEU A 112 -6.47 -16.13 22.64
N TYR A 113 -7.34 -15.17 22.92
CA TYR A 113 -8.54 -15.35 23.75
C TYR A 113 -9.53 -16.33 23.10
N GLN A 114 -9.80 -16.20 21.80
CA GLN A 114 -10.67 -17.12 21.05
C GLN A 114 -10.12 -18.55 20.98
N GLU A 115 -8.80 -18.71 20.96
CA GLU A 115 -8.13 -20.01 20.99
C GLU A 115 -7.93 -20.56 22.42
N HIS A 116 -8.48 -19.87 23.44
CA HIS A 116 -8.36 -20.25 24.87
C HIS A 116 -6.89 -20.35 25.37
N LEU A 117 -5.98 -19.56 24.79
CA LEU A 117 -4.58 -19.49 25.19
C LEU A 117 -4.33 -18.49 26.32
N ILE A 118 -5.27 -17.60 26.53
CA ILE A 118 -5.32 -16.64 27.64
C ILE A 118 -6.75 -16.62 28.22
N GLU A 119 -6.88 -16.39 29.52
CA GLU A 119 -8.17 -16.34 30.22
C GLU A 119 -8.92 -15.02 29.99
N ASN A 120 -8.18 -13.92 29.90
CA ASN A 120 -8.70 -12.58 29.70
C ASN A 120 -7.95 -11.89 28.56
N ASN A 121 -8.65 -11.03 27.80
CA ASN A 121 -8.02 -10.27 26.73
C ASN A 121 -7.44 -8.94 27.27
N PRO A 122 -6.11 -8.80 27.42
CA PRO A 122 -5.52 -7.59 27.98
C PRO A 122 -5.58 -6.39 27.03
N ALA A 123 -5.99 -6.59 25.77
CA ALA A 123 -6.08 -5.54 24.76
C ALA A 123 -7.50 -4.97 24.55
N ASP A 124 -8.50 -5.44 25.30
CA ASP A 124 -9.91 -5.05 25.09
C ASP A 124 -10.13 -3.55 25.24
N HIS A 125 -9.51 -2.92 26.24
CA HIS A 125 -9.69 -1.50 26.54
C HIS A 125 -8.62 -0.60 25.92
N LEU A 126 -7.65 -1.15 25.15
CA LEU A 126 -6.65 -0.34 24.50
C LEU A 126 -7.30 0.65 23.52
N ARG A 127 -6.99 1.91 23.67
CA ARG A 127 -7.48 2.97 22.79
C ARG A 127 -6.33 3.52 21.95
N PRO A 128 -6.48 3.53 20.62
CA PRO A 128 -5.48 4.16 19.76
C PRO A 128 -5.48 5.68 20.00
N PRO A 129 -4.33 6.35 19.84
CA PRO A 129 -4.29 7.81 19.85
C PRO A 129 -5.16 8.36 18.72
N LYS A 130 -5.73 9.55 18.95
CA LYS A 130 -6.43 10.27 17.88
C LYS A 130 -5.44 10.63 16.78
N VAL A 131 -5.65 10.11 15.60
CA VAL A 131 -4.91 10.50 14.41
C VAL A 131 -5.67 11.66 13.76
N GLU A 132 -5.08 12.85 13.78
CA GLU A 132 -5.62 13.96 13.01
C GLU A 132 -5.54 13.62 11.52
N LYS A 133 -6.68 13.59 10.88
CA LYS A 133 -6.75 13.42 9.41
C LYS A 133 -6.33 14.76 8.78
N LYS A 134 -5.06 14.90 8.47
CA LYS A 134 -4.60 16.03 7.65
C LYS A 134 -5.28 15.93 6.27
N MET A 135 -5.78 17.04 5.76
CA MET A 135 -6.25 17.08 4.38
C MET A 135 -5.09 16.72 3.45
N PRO A 136 -5.33 15.85 2.46
CA PRO A 136 -4.30 15.51 1.49
C PRO A 136 -3.82 16.77 0.77
N GLN A 137 -2.51 16.83 0.55
CA GLN A 137 -1.96 17.87 -0.32
C GLN A 137 -2.30 17.55 -1.77
N ILE A 138 -2.73 18.58 -2.50
CA ILE A 138 -2.97 18.55 -3.94
C ILE A 138 -2.09 19.60 -4.62
N LEU A 139 -1.72 19.32 -5.86
CA LEU A 139 -1.06 20.26 -6.76
C LEU A 139 -2.11 21.00 -7.57
N SER A 140 -1.86 22.27 -7.91
CA SER A 140 -2.65 22.96 -8.92
C SER A 140 -2.37 22.39 -10.33
N VAL A 141 -3.20 22.73 -11.30
CA VAL A 141 -2.99 22.29 -12.71
C VAL A 141 -1.65 22.78 -13.22
N GLU A 142 -1.26 24.02 -12.88
CA GLU A 142 0.02 24.62 -13.28
C GLU A 142 1.20 23.90 -12.63
N GLU A 143 1.11 23.54 -11.35
CA GLU A 143 2.14 22.75 -10.65
C GLU A 143 2.30 21.37 -11.27
N VAL A 144 1.19 20.71 -11.63
CA VAL A 144 1.23 19.43 -12.32
C VAL A 144 1.88 19.57 -13.70
N ASP A 145 1.46 20.54 -14.48
CA ASP A 145 2.06 20.81 -15.81
C ASP A 145 3.56 21.08 -15.70
N LEU A 146 3.96 21.89 -14.70
CA LEU A 146 5.36 22.17 -14.44
C LEU A 146 6.14 20.89 -14.10
N LEU A 147 5.59 20.03 -13.26
CA LEU A 147 6.18 18.73 -12.90
C LEU A 147 6.32 17.81 -14.11
N LEU A 148 5.28 17.67 -14.92
CA LEU A 148 5.24 16.77 -16.08
C LEU A 148 6.19 17.21 -17.22
N ARG A 149 6.57 18.48 -17.27
CA ARG A 149 7.54 19.00 -18.25
C ARG A 149 9.01 18.79 -17.86
N GLN A 150 9.31 18.43 -16.59
CA GLN A 150 10.69 18.28 -16.13
C GLN A 150 11.47 17.14 -16.78
N PRO A 151 10.87 15.93 -16.99
CA PRO A 151 11.63 14.85 -17.61
C PRO A 151 12.08 15.19 -19.03
N SER A 152 13.38 15.08 -19.29
CA SER A 152 13.97 15.37 -20.61
C SER A 152 13.48 14.38 -21.66
N ASP A 153 13.04 14.88 -22.80
CA ASP A 153 12.66 14.09 -23.99
C ASP A 153 13.87 13.57 -24.79
N ARG A 154 15.09 14.00 -24.44
CA ARG A 154 16.35 13.64 -25.11
C ARG A 154 17.07 12.46 -24.49
N THR A 155 16.61 11.97 -23.34
CA THR A 155 17.27 10.87 -22.65
C THR A 155 16.34 9.68 -22.45
N PRO A 156 16.85 8.43 -22.58
CA PRO A 156 16.05 7.24 -22.34
C PRO A 156 15.36 7.25 -20.98
N LYS A 157 16.09 7.67 -19.94
CA LYS A 157 15.55 7.79 -18.59
C LYS A 157 14.42 8.82 -18.51
N GLY A 158 14.60 9.97 -19.13
CA GLY A 158 13.59 11.04 -19.11
C GLY A 158 12.31 10.62 -19.83
N LEU A 159 12.42 9.94 -21.00
CA LEU A 159 11.25 9.43 -21.72
C LEU A 159 10.44 8.41 -20.90
N ARG A 160 11.13 7.49 -20.20
CA ARG A 160 10.48 6.57 -19.26
C ARG A 160 9.78 7.32 -18.13
N ASP A 161 10.51 8.21 -17.47
CA ASP A 161 10.03 8.94 -16.31
C ASP A 161 8.81 9.80 -16.67
N ARG A 162 8.83 10.42 -17.83
CA ARG A 162 7.70 11.17 -18.38
C ARG A 162 6.50 10.27 -18.61
N ALA A 163 6.68 9.12 -19.25
CA ALA A 163 5.59 8.17 -19.46
C ALA A 163 4.95 7.68 -18.15
N MET A 164 5.77 7.45 -17.12
CA MET A 164 5.27 7.06 -15.80
C MET A 164 4.47 8.18 -15.13
N LEU A 165 4.96 9.41 -15.14
CA LEU A 165 4.30 10.56 -14.51
C LEU A 165 3.00 10.93 -15.26
N GLU A 166 3.04 10.98 -16.58
CA GLU A 166 1.86 11.25 -17.42
C GLU A 166 0.75 10.20 -17.20
N LEU A 167 1.12 8.91 -17.21
CA LEU A 167 0.15 7.85 -16.99
C LEU A 167 -0.43 7.88 -15.57
N LEU A 168 0.41 8.10 -14.56
CA LEU A 168 -0.05 8.19 -13.16
C LEU A 168 -1.05 9.32 -12.98
N TYR A 169 -0.77 10.50 -13.53
CA TYR A 169 -1.66 11.64 -13.44
C TYR A 169 -2.92 11.47 -14.32
N ALA A 170 -2.80 10.91 -15.54
CA ALA A 170 -3.94 10.73 -16.42
C ALA A 170 -4.95 9.68 -15.95
N THR A 171 -4.55 8.75 -15.07
CA THR A 171 -5.38 7.62 -14.64
C THR A 171 -5.65 7.58 -13.12
N GLY A 172 -4.86 8.29 -12.35
CA GLY A 172 -4.94 8.27 -10.90
C GLY A 172 -4.71 6.91 -10.26
N ILE A 173 -4.10 5.94 -10.94
CA ILE A 173 -3.80 4.61 -10.38
C ILE A 173 -2.85 4.67 -9.20
N ARG A 174 -2.83 3.62 -8.38
CA ARG A 174 -1.86 3.51 -7.29
C ARG A 174 -0.46 3.25 -7.86
N VAL A 175 0.58 3.74 -7.18
CA VAL A 175 1.97 3.47 -7.62
C VAL A 175 2.28 1.97 -7.68
N SER A 176 1.65 1.16 -6.83
CA SER A 176 1.78 -0.30 -6.91
C SER A 176 1.19 -0.87 -8.19
N GLU A 177 0.08 -0.33 -8.67
CA GLU A 177 -0.53 -0.71 -9.94
C GLU A 177 0.38 -0.27 -11.10
N LEU A 178 0.83 1.00 -11.09
CA LEU A 178 1.72 1.54 -12.12
C LEU A 178 2.98 0.69 -12.35
N ILE A 179 3.66 0.28 -11.28
CA ILE A 179 4.92 -0.47 -11.39
C ILE A 179 4.74 -1.95 -11.74
N HIS A 180 3.52 -2.49 -11.62
CA HIS A 180 3.17 -3.85 -11.98
C HIS A 180 2.40 -3.96 -13.30
N LEU A 181 2.12 -2.82 -13.98
CA LEU A 181 1.52 -2.87 -15.32
C LEU A 181 2.40 -3.67 -16.26
N GLU A 182 1.74 -4.51 -17.05
CA GLU A 182 2.36 -5.27 -18.13
C GLU A 182 2.10 -4.61 -19.50
N MET A 183 2.84 -5.01 -20.49
CA MET A 183 2.66 -4.54 -21.87
C MET A 183 1.25 -4.86 -22.39
N SER A 184 0.71 -6.02 -22.02
CA SER A 184 -0.64 -6.48 -22.37
C SER A 184 -1.76 -5.68 -21.71
N ASP A 185 -1.47 -4.96 -20.61
CA ASP A 185 -2.46 -4.13 -19.92
C ASP A 185 -2.71 -2.79 -20.62
N VAL A 186 -1.88 -2.39 -21.59
CA VAL A 186 -1.97 -1.09 -22.24
C VAL A 186 -2.53 -1.22 -23.66
N ASN A 187 -3.67 -0.61 -23.90
CA ASN A 187 -4.22 -0.46 -25.23
C ASN A 187 -3.97 0.96 -25.76
N LEU A 188 -2.87 1.13 -26.50
CA LEU A 188 -2.52 2.44 -27.07
C LEU A 188 -3.51 2.90 -28.14
N SER A 189 -4.10 2.01 -28.93
CA SER A 189 -5.02 2.39 -30.00
C SER A 189 -6.29 3.01 -29.42
N MET A 190 -6.88 2.36 -28.46
CA MET A 190 -8.12 2.80 -27.79
C MET A 190 -7.86 3.82 -26.65
N GLY A 191 -6.63 3.94 -26.14
CA GLY A 191 -6.27 4.90 -25.10
C GLY A 191 -6.76 4.51 -23.71
N TYR A 192 -6.58 3.25 -23.29
CA TYR A 192 -6.91 2.81 -21.94
C TYR A 192 -5.87 1.83 -21.37
N ILE A 193 -5.90 1.66 -20.07
CA ILE A 193 -5.20 0.58 -19.35
C ILE A 193 -6.21 -0.35 -18.67
N ASN A 194 -5.83 -1.63 -18.57
CA ASN A 194 -6.48 -2.61 -17.71
C ASN A 194 -5.75 -2.65 -16.37
N CYS A 195 -6.40 -2.19 -15.32
CA CYS A 195 -5.84 -2.20 -13.97
C CYS A 195 -6.38 -3.40 -13.21
N ARG A 196 -5.51 -4.37 -12.90
CA ARG A 196 -5.87 -5.58 -12.16
C ARG A 196 -5.47 -5.42 -10.69
N ASP A 197 -6.45 -5.51 -9.81
CA ASP A 197 -6.24 -5.66 -8.38
C ASP A 197 -6.63 -7.09 -7.98
N THR A 198 -6.28 -7.53 -6.77
CA THR A 198 -6.57 -8.90 -6.28
C THR A 198 -8.03 -9.32 -6.42
N ASP A 199 -8.97 -8.38 -6.34
CA ASP A 199 -10.40 -8.65 -6.30
C ASP A 199 -11.21 -7.94 -7.40
N SER A 200 -10.57 -7.10 -8.24
CA SER A 200 -11.26 -6.32 -9.28
C SER A 200 -10.36 -6.00 -10.46
N GLU A 201 -10.95 -6.06 -11.66
CA GLU A 201 -10.35 -5.53 -12.88
C GLU A 201 -11.14 -4.29 -13.30
N ARG A 202 -10.43 -3.22 -13.67
CA ARG A 202 -11.04 -1.99 -14.13
C ARG A 202 -10.31 -1.41 -15.34
N VAL A 203 -11.07 -0.93 -16.29
CA VAL A 203 -10.58 -0.24 -17.47
C VAL A 203 -10.55 1.26 -17.19
N ILE A 204 -9.37 1.88 -17.33
CA ILE A 204 -9.18 3.31 -17.07
C ILE A 204 -8.70 3.98 -18.34
N PRO A 205 -9.49 4.91 -18.93
CA PRO A 205 -9.07 5.66 -20.09
C PRO A 205 -7.97 6.67 -19.75
N PHE A 206 -7.12 6.99 -20.71
CA PHE A 206 -6.14 8.05 -20.59
C PHE A 206 -6.10 8.95 -21.85
N GLY A 207 -5.73 10.21 -21.64
CA GLY A 207 -5.72 11.23 -22.68
C GLY A 207 -4.53 11.15 -23.64
N SER A 208 -4.54 12.04 -24.62
CA SER A 208 -3.55 12.10 -25.71
C SER A 208 -2.11 12.33 -25.24
N GLN A 209 -1.89 13.08 -24.15
CA GLN A 209 -0.55 13.35 -23.61
C GLN A 209 0.10 12.08 -23.06
N ALA A 210 -0.63 11.34 -22.22
CA ALA A 210 -0.17 10.06 -21.70
C ALA A 210 0.03 9.05 -22.84
N LYS A 211 -0.87 9.02 -23.84
CA LYS A 211 -0.72 8.18 -25.04
C LYS A 211 0.59 8.47 -25.78
N LYS A 212 0.88 9.73 -26.04
CA LYS A 212 2.11 10.15 -26.72
C LYS A 212 3.37 9.76 -25.94
N ALA A 213 3.37 10.01 -24.64
CA ALA A 213 4.50 9.67 -23.77
C ALA A 213 4.74 8.16 -23.69
N LEU A 214 3.66 7.36 -23.57
CA LEU A 214 3.74 5.90 -23.59
C LEU A 214 4.24 5.37 -24.93
N GLN A 215 3.74 5.88 -26.07
CA GLN A 215 4.20 5.49 -27.40
C GLN A 215 5.70 5.75 -27.57
N GLN A 216 6.17 6.94 -27.19
CA GLN A 216 7.60 7.28 -27.24
C GLN A 216 8.42 6.29 -26.41
N TYR A 217 8.05 6.07 -25.15
CA TYR A 217 8.79 5.17 -24.27
C TYR A 217 8.82 3.73 -24.79
N MET A 218 7.64 3.18 -25.12
CA MET A 218 7.50 1.78 -25.52
C MET A 218 8.24 1.46 -26.83
N HIS A 219 8.18 2.36 -27.83
CA HIS A 219 8.76 2.10 -29.14
C HIS A 219 10.24 2.45 -29.24
N THR A 220 10.73 3.45 -28.49
CA THR A 220 12.11 3.95 -28.69
C THR A 220 13.08 3.56 -27.59
N VAL A 221 12.62 3.30 -26.36
CA VAL A 221 13.51 3.24 -25.19
C VAL A 221 13.42 1.93 -24.44
N ARG A 222 12.23 1.39 -24.25
CA ARG A 222 11.98 0.26 -23.36
C ARG A 222 12.88 -0.93 -23.66
N ASN A 223 12.98 -1.33 -24.92
CA ASN A 223 13.81 -2.46 -25.34
C ASN A 223 15.30 -2.24 -25.04
N GLY A 224 15.78 -1.01 -25.13
CA GLY A 224 17.16 -0.67 -24.78
C GLY A 224 17.49 -0.87 -23.28
N PHE A 225 16.50 -0.73 -22.40
CA PHE A 225 16.69 -1.05 -20.98
C PHE A 225 16.70 -2.55 -20.68
N LEU A 226 15.97 -3.34 -21.47
CA LEU A 226 15.84 -4.79 -21.27
C LEU A 226 17.13 -5.56 -21.61
N LYS A 227 18.00 -5.04 -22.48
CA LYS A 227 19.30 -5.68 -22.82
C LYS A 227 19.16 -7.17 -23.12
N GLU A 228 18.30 -7.56 -24.01
CA GLU A 228 18.04 -8.96 -24.38
C GLU A 228 17.28 -9.79 -23.33
N GLN A 229 16.88 -9.21 -22.19
CA GLN A 229 16.01 -9.89 -21.23
C GLN A 229 14.54 -9.75 -21.67
N GLU A 230 13.82 -10.85 -21.65
CA GLU A 230 12.36 -10.79 -21.82
C GLU A 230 11.70 -10.30 -20.51
N SER A 231 10.81 -9.36 -20.63
CA SER A 231 10.02 -8.87 -19.51
C SER A 231 8.66 -8.35 -19.98
N GLU A 232 7.62 -8.86 -19.37
CA GLU A 232 6.25 -8.41 -19.61
C GLU A 232 5.98 -7.05 -18.95
N VAL A 233 6.73 -6.68 -17.92
CA VAL A 233 6.51 -5.46 -17.16
C VAL A 233 6.70 -4.23 -18.04
N LEU A 234 5.74 -3.30 -18.01
CA LEU A 234 5.76 -2.08 -18.80
C LEU A 234 6.94 -1.19 -18.42
N PHE A 235 7.10 -0.87 -17.12
CA PHE A 235 8.11 0.07 -16.64
C PHE A 235 9.27 -0.63 -15.96
N THR A 236 10.45 -0.50 -16.54
CA THR A 236 11.69 -1.06 -15.99
C THR A 236 12.65 0.05 -15.54
N ASN A 237 13.56 -0.30 -14.63
CA ASN A 237 14.69 0.56 -14.29
C ASN A 237 15.78 0.50 -15.38
N CYS A 238 16.85 1.29 -15.22
CA CYS A 238 17.94 1.33 -16.20
C CYS A 238 18.75 0.01 -16.30
N SER A 239 18.49 -0.96 -15.44
CA SER A 239 19.11 -2.30 -15.48
C SER A 239 18.15 -3.38 -16.02
N GLY A 240 17.01 -2.98 -16.60
CA GLY A 240 16.01 -3.90 -17.15
C GLY A 240 15.11 -4.59 -16.12
N LYS A 241 15.32 -4.38 -14.82
CA LYS A 241 14.48 -4.94 -13.76
C LYS A 241 13.21 -4.10 -13.55
N PRO A 242 12.11 -4.67 -13.04
CA PRO A 242 10.90 -3.91 -12.72
C PRO A 242 11.20 -2.68 -11.86
N MET A 243 10.50 -1.57 -12.15
CA MET A 243 10.61 -0.36 -11.34
C MET A 243 10.09 -0.62 -9.92
N SER A 244 10.84 -0.22 -8.90
CA SER A 244 10.39 -0.33 -7.52
C SER A 244 9.62 0.91 -7.07
N ARG A 245 8.76 0.76 -6.02
CA ARG A 245 8.08 1.91 -5.38
C ARG A 245 9.07 2.99 -4.94
N GLN A 246 10.17 2.60 -4.30
CA GLN A 246 11.21 3.53 -3.85
C GLN A 246 11.91 4.21 -5.03
N GLY A 247 12.15 3.44 -6.11
CA GLY A 247 12.72 3.98 -7.34
C GLY A 247 11.84 5.07 -7.93
N PHE A 248 10.55 4.79 -8.11
CA PHE A 248 9.60 5.78 -8.63
C PHE A 248 9.44 6.98 -7.68
N TRP A 249 9.39 6.77 -6.36
CA TRP A 249 9.32 7.87 -5.41
C TRP A 249 10.53 8.81 -5.49
N LYS A 250 11.75 8.27 -5.68
CA LYS A 250 12.95 9.09 -5.92
C LYS A 250 12.85 9.89 -7.22
N VAL A 251 12.31 9.29 -8.27
CA VAL A 251 12.04 9.98 -9.56
C VAL A 251 11.09 11.17 -9.34
N LEU A 252 9.96 10.93 -8.68
CA LEU A 252 8.97 11.97 -8.40
C LEU A 252 9.56 13.12 -7.55
N LYS A 253 10.29 12.80 -6.48
CA LYS A 253 10.94 13.81 -5.62
C LYS A 253 11.98 14.64 -6.39
N HIS A 254 12.77 13.99 -7.23
CA HIS A 254 13.75 14.68 -8.05
C HIS A 254 13.09 15.72 -8.97
N TYR A 255 12.05 15.32 -9.71
CA TYR A 255 11.37 16.24 -10.62
C TYR A 255 10.56 17.32 -9.90
N ALA A 256 10.00 17.03 -8.72
CA ALA A 256 9.37 18.03 -7.89
C ALA A 256 10.36 19.12 -7.45
N GLN A 257 11.56 18.71 -7.03
CA GLN A 257 12.64 19.60 -6.67
C GLN A 257 13.10 20.47 -7.85
N THR A 258 13.29 19.83 -9.03
CA THR A 258 13.70 20.55 -10.25
C THR A 258 12.63 21.53 -10.71
N ALA A 259 11.35 21.23 -10.48
CA ALA A 259 10.23 22.11 -10.78
C ALA A 259 10.06 23.26 -9.76
N GLY A 260 10.84 23.29 -8.67
CA GLY A 260 10.70 24.29 -7.62
C GLY A 260 9.42 24.13 -6.80
N ILE A 261 8.82 22.95 -6.75
CA ILE A 261 7.60 22.69 -5.99
C ILE A 261 7.99 22.42 -4.53
N GLU A 262 7.61 23.35 -3.64
CA GLU A 262 7.96 23.29 -2.22
C GLU A 262 7.13 22.29 -1.42
N LYS A 263 5.94 21.91 -1.93
CA LYS A 263 5.06 20.92 -1.30
C LYS A 263 5.74 19.56 -1.17
N ASP A 264 5.47 18.84 -0.08
CA ASP A 264 5.97 17.48 0.09
C ASP A 264 5.19 16.48 -0.78
N ILE A 265 5.67 16.28 -2.00
CA ILE A 265 5.00 15.48 -3.02
C ILE A 265 5.26 14.00 -2.82
N THR A 266 4.18 13.23 -2.87
CA THR A 266 4.15 11.77 -2.89
C THR A 266 3.38 11.27 -4.12
N PRO A 267 3.48 9.99 -4.49
CA PRO A 267 2.60 9.43 -5.53
C PRO A 267 1.11 9.58 -5.21
N HIS A 268 0.75 9.59 -3.94
CA HIS A 268 -0.63 9.88 -3.51
C HIS A 268 -1.04 11.32 -3.80
N THR A 269 -0.10 12.27 -3.71
CA THR A 269 -0.38 13.68 -4.06
C THR A 269 -0.83 13.82 -5.50
N LEU A 270 -0.15 13.19 -6.47
CA LEU A 270 -0.58 13.20 -7.87
C LEU A 270 -1.94 12.53 -8.08
N ARG A 271 -2.19 11.41 -7.42
CA ARG A 271 -3.49 10.75 -7.47
C ARG A 271 -4.60 11.60 -6.86
N HIS A 272 -4.34 12.30 -5.75
CA HIS A 272 -5.29 13.23 -5.14
C HIS A 272 -5.55 14.43 -6.05
N SER A 273 -4.51 14.98 -6.69
CA SER A 273 -4.66 16.07 -7.65
C SER A 273 -5.49 15.65 -8.86
N PHE A 274 -5.24 14.47 -9.43
CA PHE A 274 -6.07 13.90 -10.49
C PHE A 274 -7.55 13.85 -10.10
N ALA A 275 -7.86 13.29 -8.94
CA ALA A 275 -9.24 13.16 -8.48
C ALA A 275 -9.91 14.52 -8.24
N ALA A 276 -9.20 15.46 -7.59
CA ALA A 276 -9.71 16.80 -7.36
C ALA A 276 -9.97 17.56 -8.67
N HIS A 277 -9.02 17.49 -9.61
CA HIS A 277 -9.16 18.14 -10.91
C HIS A 277 -10.29 17.55 -11.76
N LEU A 278 -10.52 16.22 -11.72
CA LEU A 278 -11.67 15.62 -12.40
C LEU A 278 -12.99 16.14 -11.85
N ILE A 279 -13.13 16.19 -10.52
CA ILE A 279 -14.36 16.67 -9.87
C ILE A 279 -14.55 18.16 -10.14
N GLN A 280 -13.51 18.97 -10.09
CA GLN A 280 -13.55 20.40 -10.43
C GLN A 280 -14.01 20.62 -11.88
N ASN A 281 -13.62 19.73 -12.79
CA ASN A 281 -14.06 19.76 -14.19
C ASN A 281 -15.42 19.08 -14.42
N GLY A 282 -16.20 18.80 -13.39
CA GLY A 282 -17.57 18.32 -13.49
C GLY A 282 -17.75 16.81 -13.61
N ALA A 283 -16.70 16.01 -13.38
CA ALA A 283 -16.84 14.57 -13.32
C ALA A 283 -17.70 14.16 -12.11
N ASP A 284 -18.59 13.19 -12.30
CA ASP A 284 -19.39 12.68 -11.21
C ASP A 284 -18.55 11.82 -10.23
N LEU A 285 -18.93 11.89 -8.96
CA LEU A 285 -18.18 11.26 -7.86
C LEU A 285 -18.06 9.74 -8.02
N LYS A 286 -19.09 9.09 -8.60
CA LYS A 286 -19.12 7.64 -8.77
C LYS A 286 -18.12 7.21 -9.84
N SER A 287 -18.07 7.92 -10.97
CA SER A 287 -17.07 7.65 -12.02
C SER A 287 -15.64 7.81 -11.49
N VAL A 288 -15.38 8.85 -10.69
CA VAL A 288 -14.06 9.03 -10.05
C VAL A 288 -13.77 7.92 -9.05
N GLN A 289 -14.75 7.48 -8.27
CA GLN A 289 -14.61 6.34 -7.36
C GLN A 289 -14.22 5.06 -8.11
N GLU A 290 -14.90 4.76 -9.21
CA GLU A 290 -14.65 3.57 -10.04
C GLU A 290 -13.25 3.62 -10.67
N MET A 291 -12.85 4.74 -11.26
CA MET A 291 -11.49 4.93 -11.82
C MET A 291 -10.41 4.73 -10.76
N LEU A 292 -10.60 5.29 -9.57
CA LEU A 292 -9.65 5.15 -8.46
C LEU A 292 -9.68 3.75 -7.81
N GLY A 293 -10.72 2.97 -7.97
CA GLY A 293 -10.90 1.68 -7.30
C GLY A 293 -11.02 1.85 -5.77
N HIS A 294 -11.85 2.81 -5.33
CA HIS A 294 -12.19 2.98 -3.93
C HIS A 294 -13.38 2.10 -3.57
N SER A 295 -13.20 1.20 -2.62
CA SER A 295 -14.29 0.33 -2.12
C SER A 295 -15.38 1.11 -1.39
N ASP A 296 -15.02 2.26 -0.77
CA ASP A 296 -15.94 3.13 -0.05
C ASP A 296 -15.96 4.52 -0.68
N ILE A 297 -17.19 5.00 -0.99
CA ILE A 297 -17.42 6.31 -1.58
C ILE A 297 -16.98 7.46 -0.66
N SER A 298 -17.01 7.25 0.67
CA SER A 298 -16.54 8.24 1.64
C SER A 298 -15.08 8.65 1.41
N THR A 299 -14.26 7.72 0.89
CA THR A 299 -12.88 8.01 0.49
C THR A 299 -12.79 8.96 -0.70
N THR A 300 -13.80 8.99 -1.56
CA THR A 300 -13.85 9.88 -2.73
C THR A 300 -14.54 11.21 -2.40
N GLN A 301 -15.48 11.21 -1.47
CA GLN A 301 -16.20 12.43 -1.03
C GLN A 301 -15.26 13.51 -0.47
N MET A 302 -14.12 13.11 0.09
CA MET A 302 -13.12 14.08 0.57
C MET A 302 -12.65 15.06 -0.51
N TYR A 303 -12.70 14.68 -1.79
CA TYR A 303 -12.26 15.55 -2.89
C TYR A 303 -13.27 16.68 -3.19
N LEU A 304 -14.56 16.54 -2.84
CA LEU A 304 -15.53 17.63 -2.95
C LEU A 304 -15.13 18.84 -2.11
N ASN A 305 -14.57 18.59 -0.92
CA ASN A 305 -14.13 19.67 -0.03
C ASN A 305 -12.74 20.25 -0.43
N MET A 306 -12.10 19.66 -1.43
CA MET A 306 -10.78 20.11 -1.90
C MET A 306 -10.87 21.02 -3.12
N THR A 307 -11.95 20.96 -3.86
CA THR A 307 -12.16 21.83 -5.05
C THR A 307 -12.18 23.31 -4.71
N ASP A 308 -12.53 23.66 -3.46
CA ASP A 308 -12.52 25.04 -2.96
C ASP A 308 -11.08 25.54 -2.62
N LEU A 309 -10.08 24.66 -2.69
CA LEU A 309 -8.68 24.96 -2.37
C LEU A 309 -7.78 25.11 -3.61
N LEU A 310 -8.34 24.88 -4.80
CA LEU A 310 -7.69 25.00 -6.10
C LEU A 310 -8.02 26.35 -6.76
#